data_5c5e4f7068801bd5054b782d1e144c92
#
_entry.id   5c5e4f7068801bd5054b782d1e144c92
#
_cell.length_a   1.000
_cell.length_b   1.000
_cell.length_c   1.000
_cell.angle_alpha   90.00
_cell.angle_beta   90.00
_cell.angle_gamma   90.00
#
_symmetry.space_group_name_H-M   'P 1'
#
loop_
_entity.id
_entity.type
_entity.pdbx_description
1 polymer ?
#
loop_
_entity_poly.entity_id
_entity_poly.type
_entity_poly.pdbx_seq_one_letter_code
_entity_poly.pdbx_strand_id
1 'polypeptide(L)'
;MHLASASSPAVATLLTQAAADLGPAPVVDVVPSDPDDPRGAGFATAFLPLALTAALAGALMFLLVPGRTARIAGLLTFSALAGLAAATVEQYWLGVLPGDYSSVAAAIGLLTLAGAATITGLGALLGRGVVLGVVLVFLVGNALSAVAAAPELLPQP
;
A
#
# COMPACT_ATOMS: atom_id res chain seq x y z
N MET A 1 -20.99 -11.87 -18.44
CA MET A 1 -20.13 -10.71 -18.21
C MET A 1 -19.09 -11.07 -17.15
N HIS A 2 -17.81 -10.71 -17.32
CA HIS A 2 -16.76 -10.96 -16.34
C HIS A 2 -16.41 -9.65 -15.65
N LEU A 3 -16.28 -9.67 -14.32
CA LEU A 3 -15.83 -8.55 -13.52
C LEU A 3 -14.82 -9.03 -12.46
N ALA A 4 -14.13 -8.10 -11.80
CA ALA A 4 -13.18 -8.37 -10.73
C ALA A 4 -13.45 -7.36 -9.61
N SER A 5 -14.29 -7.72 -8.66
CA SER A 5 -14.71 -6.81 -7.58
C SER A 5 -13.56 -6.40 -6.67
N ALA A 6 -12.55 -7.26 -6.48
CA ALA A 6 -11.34 -6.94 -5.72
C ALA A 6 -10.49 -5.84 -6.38
N SER A 7 -10.60 -5.67 -7.71
CA SER A 7 -9.84 -4.64 -8.44
C SER A 7 -10.45 -3.25 -8.31
N SER A 8 -11.78 -3.16 -8.40
CA SER A 8 -12.54 -1.92 -8.22
C SER A 8 -13.97 -2.21 -7.78
N PRO A 9 -14.25 -2.20 -6.47
CA PRO A 9 -15.59 -2.48 -5.95
C PRO A 9 -16.65 -1.52 -6.47
N ALA A 10 -16.32 -0.24 -6.66
CA ALA A 10 -17.25 0.76 -7.18
C ALA A 10 -17.68 0.45 -8.63
N VAL A 11 -16.73 0.12 -9.50
CA VAL A 11 -17.01 -0.26 -10.90
C VAL A 11 -17.77 -1.58 -10.95
N ALA A 12 -17.41 -2.55 -10.12
CA ALA A 12 -18.12 -3.83 -10.06
C ALA A 12 -19.60 -3.64 -9.70
N THR A 13 -19.90 -2.76 -8.74
CA THR A 13 -21.29 -2.43 -8.37
C THR A 13 -22.06 -1.80 -9.53
N LEU A 14 -21.46 -0.81 -10.21
CA LEU A 14 -22.09 -0.16 -11.37
C LEU A 14 -22.33 -1.14 -12.52
N LEU A 15 -21.36 -2.00 -12.82
CA LEU A 15 -21.46 -3.00 -13.86
C LEU A 15 -22.53 -4.06 -13.53
N THR A 16 -22.64 -4.45 -12.26
CA THR A 16 -23.67 -5.39 -11.82
C THR A 16 -25.07 -4.78 -11.95
N GLN A 17 -25.23 -3.50 -11.61
CA GLN A 17 -26.49 -2.77 -11.80
C GLN A 17 -26.84 -2.66 -13.30
N ALA A 18 -25.91 -2.22 -14.14
CA ALA A 18 -26.11 -2.13 -15.57
C ALA A 18 -26.43 -3.49 -16.20
N ALA A 19 -25.81 -4.58 -15.73
CA ALA A 19 -26.11 -5.92 -16.21
C ALA A 19 -27.55 -6.36 -15.84
N ALA A 20 -28.03 -5.97 -14.66
CA ALA A 20 -29.40 -6.26 -14.24
C ALA A 20 -30.44 -5.52 -15.11
N ASP A 21 -30.13 -4.29 -15.55
CA ASP A 21 -30.99 -3.49 -16.43
C ASP A 21 -31.05 -4.03 -17.87
N LEU A 22 -29.97 -4.68 -18.32
CA LEU A 22 -29.83 -5.23 -19.66
C LEU A 22 -30.47 -6.63 -19.84
N GLY A 23 -30.85 -7.29 -18.75
CA GLY A 23 -31.47 -8.60 -18.73
C GLY A 23 -30.66 -9.67 -18.01
N PRO A 24 -31.11 -10.93 -17.95
CA PRO A 24 -30.52 -12.00 -17.14
C PRO A 24 -29.22 -12.54 -17.76
N ALA A 25 -28.19 -11.72 -17.84
CA ALA A 25 -26.86 -12.15 -18.24
C ALA A 25 -26.07 -12.66 -17.02
N PRO A 26 -25.41 -13.84 -17.08
CA PRO A 26 -24.60 -14.32 -15.96
C PRO A 26 -23.41 -13.37 -15.73
N VAL A 27 -23.34 -12.82 -14.52
CA VAL A 27 -22.20 -12.05 -14.06
C VAL A 27 -21.27 -13.00 -13.30
N VAL A 28 -20.04 -13.14 -13.79
CA VAL A 28 -19.01 -13.97 -13.16
C VAL A 28 -17.95 -13.05 -12.59
N ASP A 29 -17.78 -13.08 -11.28
CA ASP A 29 -16.70 -12.39 -10.61
C ASP A 29 -15.48 -13.30 -10.62
N VAL A 30 -14.45 -12.92 -11.37
CA VAL A 30 -13.22 -13.73 -11.56
C VAL A 30 -12.19 -13.48 -10.45
N VAL A 31 -12.30 -12.34 -9.74
CA VAL A 31 -11.49 -12.01 -8.57
C VAL A 31 -12.42 -11.34 -7.56
N PRO A 32 -13.12 -12.14 -6.74
CA PRO A 32 -14.05 -11.59 -5.74
C PRO A 32 -13.32 -10.80 -4.66
N SER A 33 -13.95 -9.74 -4.19
CA SER A 33 -13.52 -9.04 -2.98
C SER A 33 -13.61 -9.96 -1.78
N ASP A 34 -12.79 -9.69 -0.75
CA ASP A 34 -12.92 -10.38 0.51
C ASP A 34 -14.32 -10.14 1.10
N PRO A 35 -15.03 -11.20 1.54
CA PRO A 35 -16.36 -11.06 2.17
C PRO A 35 -16.36 -10.13 3.39
N ASP A 36 -15.25 -10.10 4.14
CA ASP A 36 -15.10 -9.28 5.34
C ASP A 36 -14.66 -7.85 5.04
N ASP A 37 -14.09 -7.60 3.83
CA ASP A 37 -13.75 -6.24 3.36
C ASP A 37 -14.20 -6.01 1.91
N PRO A 38 -15.50 -6.04 1.62
CA PRO A 38 -16.04 -5.94 0.27
C PRO A 38 -15.74 -4.60 -0.43
N ARG A 39 -15.30 -3.59 0.31
CA ARG A 39 -14.95 -2.25 -0.20
C ARG A 39 -13.45 -2.01 -0.29
N GLY A 40 -12.59 -2.94 0.16
CA GLY A 40 -11.15 -2.74 0.25
C GLY A 40 -10.74 -1.65 1.25
N ALA A 41 -11.62 -1.32 2.21
CA ALA A 41 -11.40 -0.24 3.16
C ALA A 41 -10.31 -0.59 4.18
N GLY A 42 -10.19 -1.87 4.53
CA GLY A 42 -9.17 -2.37 5.45
C GLY A 42 -7.77 -2.11 4.93
N PHE A 43 -7.49 -2.48 3.69
CA PHE A 43 -6.21 -2.21 3.05
C PHE A 43 -5.91 -0.71 2.95
N ALA A 44 -6.90 0.10 2.55
CA ALA A 44 -6.73 1.55 2.44
C ALA A 44 -6.42 2.20 3.80
N THR A 45 -7.06 1.74 4.88
CA THR A 45 -6.81 2.28 6.24
C THR A 45 -5.46 1.86 6.81
N ALA A 46 -4.93 0.71 6.44
CA ALA A 46 -3.62 0.23 6.88
C ALA A 46 -2.45 0.95 6.17
N PHE A 47 -2.67 1.41 4.94
CA PHE A 47 -1.62 2.05 4.15
C PHE A 47 -1.08 3.34 4.78
N LEU A 48 -1.94 4.18 5.34
CA LEU A 48 -1.52 5.46 5.94
C LEU A 48 -0.60 5.27 7.17
N PRO A 49 -0.94 4.45 8.18
CA PRO A 49 -0.04 4.17 9.29
C PRO A 49 1.29 3.56 8.84
N LEU A 50 1.28 2.68 7.84
CA LEU A 50 2.48 2.05 7.30
C LEU A 50 3.39 3.08 6.63
N ALA A 51 2.83 3.98 5.82
CA ALA A 51 3.58 5.05 5.17
C ALA A 51 4.19 6.03 6.20
N LEU A 52 3.43 6.40 7.23
CA LEU A 52 3.90 7.25 8.33
C LEU A 52 5.05 6.58 9.10
N THR A 53 4.90 5.30 9.41
CA THR A 53 5.92 4.52 10.13
C THR A 53 7.20 4.39 9.31
N ALA A 54 7.10 4.12 8.01
CA ALA A 54 8.24 4.08 7.10
C ALA A 54 8.95 5.43 6.99
N ALA A 55 8.17 6.52 6.90
CA ALA A 55 8.71 7.87 6.84
C ALA A 55 9.46 8.25 8.13
N LEU A 56 8.86 7.97 9.29
CA LEU A 56 9.46 8.21 10.58
C LEU A 56 10.74 7.39 10.77
N ALA A 57 10.70 6.10 10.45
CA ALA A 57 11.86 5.22 10.53
C ALA A 57 13.02 5.71 9.64
N GLY A 58 12.73 6.10 8.39
CA GLY A 58 13.74 6.66 7.50
C GLY A 58 14.37 7.94 8.03
N ALA A 59 13.57 8.84 8.59
CA ALA A 59 14.06 10.06 9.22
C ALA A 59 14.93 9.76 10.47
N LEU A 60 14.47 8.88 11.35
CA LEU A 60 15.22 8.49 12.54
C LEU A 60 16.53 7.78 12.21
N MET A 61 16.53 6.90 11.21
CA MET A 61 17.75 6.25 10.72
C MET A 61 18.78 7.27 10.22
N PHE A 62 18.31 8.29 9.51
CA PHE A 62 19.20 9.36 9.07
C PHE A 62 19.75 10.20 10.23
N LEU A 63 18.89 10.61 11.17
CA LEU A 63 19.24 11.56 12.23
C LEU A 63 20.03 10.91 13.36
N LEU A 64 19.68 9.69 13.76
CA LEU A 64 20.18 9.07 14.98
C LEU A 64 21.25 8.01 14.75
N VAL A 65 21.28 7.37 13.57
CA VAL A 65 22.21 6.26 13.31
C VAL A 65 23.44 6.77 12.55
N PRO A 66 24.62 6.81 13.18
CA PRO A 66 25.86 7.18 12.51
C PRO A 66 26.36 6.01 11.65
N GLY A 67 26.91 6.35 10.48
CA GLY A 67 27.54 5.37 9.59
C GLY A 67 26.59 4.69 8.62
N ARG A 68 27.08 4.52 7.39
CA ARG A 68 26.30 3.98 6.26
C ARG A 68 25.87 2.53 6.50
N THR A 69 26.79 1.69 6.97
CA THR A 69 26.53 0.25 7.17
C THR A 69 25.46 0.02 8.23
N ALA A 70 25.54 0.75 9.35
CA ALA A 70 24.56 0.66 10.43
C ALA A 70 23.17 1.11 9.97
N ARG A 71 23.08 2.18 9.15
CA ARG A 71 21.80 2.64 8.54
C ARG A 71 21.20 1.58 7.63
N ILE A 72 22.01 0.98 6.74
CA ILE A 72 21.51 -0.08 5.84
C ILE A 72 21.03 -1.27 6.65
N ALA A 73 21.81 -1.75 7.61
CA ALA A 73 21.40 -2.87 8.46
C ALA A 73 20.11 -2.55 9.24
N GLY A 74 20.02 -1.35 9.81
CA GLY A 74 18.83 -0.89 10.52
C GLY A 74 17.58 -0.82 9.63
N LEU A 75 17.72 -0.29 8.43
CA LEU A 75 16.61 -0.24 7.44
C LEU A 75 16.12 -1.64 7.06
N LEU A 76 17.05 -2.57 6.77
CA LEU A 76 16.69 -3.95 6.42
C LEU A 76 15.98 -4.65 7.58
N THR A 77 16.53 -4.55 8.78
CA THR A 77 15.94 -5.15 9.98
C THR A 77 14.57 -4.56 10.28
N PHE A 78 14.45 -3.23 10.28
CA PHE A 78 13.18 -2.55 10.51
C PHE A 78 12.12 -2.97 9.50
N SER A 79 12.46 -2.96 8.21
CA SER A 79 11.52 -3.29 7.13
C SER A 79 11.08 -4.76 7.18
N ALA A 80 11.98 -5.68 7.52
CA ALA A 80 11.63 -7.09 7.71
C ALA A 80 10.65 -7.26 8.88
N LEU A 81 10.94 -6.63 10.02
CA LEU A 81 10.05 -6.68 11.18
C LEU A 81 8.71 -5.99 10.93
N ALA A 82 8.70 -4.85 10.25
CA ALA A 82 7.49 -4.14 9.89
C ALA A 82 6.61 -4.96 8.93
N GLY A 83 7.21 -5.62 7.93
CA GLY A 83 6.50 -6.51 7.02
C GLY A 83 5.86 -7.69 7.73
N LEU A 84 6.61 -8.36 8.61
CA LEU A 84 6.09 -9.48 9.41
C LEU A 84 4.97 -9.03 10.35
N ALA A 85 5.16 -7.92 11.07
CA ALA A 85 4.16 -7.41 12.00
C ALA A 85 2.89 -6.96 11.27
N ALA A 86 3.01 -6.21 10.18
CA ALA A 86 1.87 -5.77 9.40
C ALA A 86 1.11 -6.95 8.78
N ALA A 87 1.81 -7.91 8.16
CA ALA A 87 1.18 -9.10 7.62
C ALA A 87 0.43 -9.90 8.70
N THR A 88 0.99 -9.98 9.91
CA THR A 88 0.30 -10.64 11.03
C THR A 88 -1.00 -9.92 11.39
N VAL A 89 -0.98 -8.61 11.49
CA VAL A 89 -2.18 -7.81 11.81
C VAL A 89 -3.21 -7.92 10.69
N GLU A 90 -2.80 -7.74 9.44
CA GLU A 90 -3.68 -7.71 8.28
C GLU A 90 -4.34 -9.07 7.99
N GLN A 91 -3.59 -10.18 8.15
CA GLN A 91 -4.10 -11.52 7.84
C GLN A 91 -4.76 -12.21 9.03
N TYR A 92 -4.14 -12.15 10.23
CA TYR A 92 -4.64 -12.93 11.38
C TYR A 92 -5.58 -12.13 12.27
N TRP A 93 -5.44 -10.82 12.34
CA TRP A 93 -6.31 -9.99 13.18
C TRP A 93 -7.46 -9.38 12.39
N LEU A 94 -7.16 -8.77 11.24
CA LEU A 94 -8.17 -8.08 10.44
C LEU A 94 -8.79 -8.99 9.36
N GLY A 95 -8.08 -10.03 8.91
CA GLY A 95 -8.56 -10.95 7.88
C GLY A 95 -8.73 -10.33 6.49
N VAL A 96 -8.13 -9.14 6.25
CA VAL A 96 -8.40 -8.35 5.04
C VAL A 96 -7.46 -8.64 3.86
N LEU A 97 -6.34 -9.34 4.08
CA LEU A 97 -5.39 -9.69 3.03
C LEU A 97 -5.36 -11.20 2.78
N PRO A 98 -5.92 -11.68 1.67
CA PRO A 98 -5.78 -13.07 1.25
C PRO A 98 -4.37 -13.34 0.70
N GLY A 99 -3.94 -14.59 0.75
CA GLY A 99 -2.71 -15.05 0.14
C GLY A 99 -1.71 -15.67 1.10
N ASP A 100 -0.54 -16.01 0.58
CA ASP A 100 0.53 -16.59 1.36
C ASP A 100 1.18 -15.56 2.29
N TYR A 101 1.28 -15.88 3.57
CA TYR A 101 1.81 -14.98 4.59
C TYR A 101 3.20 -14.45 4.26
N SER A 102 4.09 -15.31 3.78
CA SER A 102 5.46 -14.91 3.48
C SER A 102 5.53 -13.92 2.32
N SER A 103 4.69 -14.09 1.31
CA SER A 103 4.59 -13.20 0.16
C SER A 103 4.03 -11.84 0.56
N VAL A 104 3.00 -11.81 1.37
CA VAL A 104 2.40 -10.57 1.90
C VAL A 104 3.40 -9.84 2.79
N ALA A 105 4.04 -10.54 3.74
CA ALA A 105 5.06 -9.97 4.61
C ALA A 105 6.25 -9.39 3.82
N ALA A 106 6.71 -10.10 2.79
CA ALA A 106 7.78 -9.62 1.92
C ALA A 106 7.36 -8.37 1.12
N ALA A 107 6.15 -8.36 0.57
CA ALA A 107 5.64 -7.21 -0.19
C ALA A 107 5.53 -5.96 0.70
N ILE A 108 4.95 -6.08 1.89
CA ILE A 108 4.84 -4.97 2.84
C ILE A 108 6.21 -4.52 3.33
N GLY A 109 7.11 -5.47 3.61
CA GLY A 109 8.49 -5.20 4.00
C GLY A 109 9.26 -4.43 2.93
N LEU A 110 9.14 -4.82 1.65
CA LEU A 110 9.75 -4.11 0.53
C LEU A 110 9.16 -2.70 0.35
N LEU A 111 7.85 -2.54 0.48
CA LEU A 111 7.20 -1.24 0.43
C LEU A 111 7.73 -0.32 1.54
N THR A 112 7.80 -0.82 2.76
CA THR A 112 8.34 -0.10 3.92
C THR A 112 9.81 0.25 3.72
N LEU A 113 10.61 -0.69 3.19
CA LEU A 113 12.01 -0.47 2.87
C LEU A 113 12.19 0.63 1.82
N ALA A 114 11.40 0.59 0.75
CA ALA A 114 11.46 1.58 -0.32
C ALA A 114 11.18 2.99 0.24
N GLY A 115 10.14 3.16 1.04
CA GLY A 115 9.80 4.44 1.67
C GLY A 115 10.90 4.93 2.62
N ALA A 116 11.31 4.10 3.57
CA ALA A 116 12.30 4.46 4.56
C ALA A 116 13.70 4.69 3.95
N ALA A 117 14.10 3.86 2.98
CA ALA A 117 15.39 4.01 2.30
C ALA A 117 15.45 5.27 1.43
N THR A 118 14.35 5.64 0.78
CA THR A 118 14.26 6.89 0.00
C THR A 118 14.50 8.10 0.89
N ILE A 119 13.83 8.17 2.04
CA ILE A 119 13.98 9.28 3.00
C ILE A 119 15.40 9.33 3.56
N THR A 120 15.93 8.18 4.00
CA THR A 120 17.30 8.08 4.52
C THR A 120 18.33 8.45 3.45
N GLY A 121 18.14 7.98 2.22
CA GLY A 121 19.04 8.24 1.10
C GLY A 121 19.06 9.71 0.68
N LEU A 122 17.90 10.33 0.54
CA LEU A 122 17.79 11.77 0.26
C LEU A 122 18.37 12.60 1.40
N GLY A 123 18.14 12.21 2.65
CA GLY A 123 18.78 12.83 3.80
C GLY A 123 20.29 12.74 3.75
N ALA A 124 20.85 11.59 3.36
CA ALA A 124 22.29 11.40 3.26
C ALA A 124 22.93 12.19 2.10
N LEU A 125 22.19 12.41 1.02
CA LEU A 125 22.68 13.17 -0.16
C LEU A 125 22.53 14.68 0.00
N LEU A 126 21.41 15.13 0.56
CA LEU A 126 20.98 16.52 0.57
C LEU A 126 20.96 17.14 1.99
N GLY A 127 21.25 16.37 3.03
CA GLY A 127 21.17 16.80 4.41
C GLY A 127 19.73 17.11 4.82
N ARG A 128 19.28 18.36 4.61
CA ARG A 128 17.89 18.78 4.84
C ARG A 128 16.86 18.14 3.90
N GLY A 129 17.30 17.36 2.93
CA GLY A 129 16.46 16.56 2.03
C GLY A 129 15.59 15.52 2.70
N VAL A 130 15.79 15.24 4.00
CA VAL A 130 14.83 14.43 4.78
C VAL A 130 13.41 14.99 4.64
N VAL A 131 13.25 16.30 4.76
CA VAL A 131 11.93 16.95 4.60
C VAL A 131 11.41 16.76 3.18
N LEU A 132 12.28 16.90 2.17
CA LEU A 132 11.92 16.69 0.78
C LEU A 132 11.53 15.23 0.51
N GLY A 133 12.24 14.28 1.12
CA GLY A 133 11.93 12.86 1.03
C GLY A 133 10.55 12.52 1.62
N VAL A 134 10.24 13.07 2.77
CA VAL A 134 8.91 12.91 3.40
C VAL A 134 7.84 13.49 2.48
N VAL A 135 8.01 14.70 1.99
CA VAL A 135 7.06 15.35 1.07
C VAL A 135 6.89 14.52 -0.21
N LEU A 136 7.98 14.04 -0.82
CA LEU A 136 7.92 13.19 -2.01
C LEU A 136 7.17 11.89 -1.75
N VAL A 137 7.47 11.18 -0.67
CA VAL A 137 6.78 9.93 -0.33
C VAL A 137 5.28 10.17 -0.12
N PHE A 138 4.90 11.26 0.56
CA PHE A 138 3.49 11.59 0.77
C PHE A 138 2.80 12.08 -0.51
N LEU A 139 3.40 12.98 -1.27
CA LEU A 139 2.78 13.52 -2.49
C LEU A 139 2.71 12.49 -3.60
N VAL A 140 3.80 11.78 -3.87
CA VAL A 140 3.84 10.74 -4.92
C VAL A 140 3.02 9.53 -4.49
N GLY A 141 3.10 9.12 -3.22
CA GLY A 141 2.27 8.03 -2.68
C GLY A 141 0.79 8.35 -2.76
N ASN A 142 0.38 9.58 -2.46
CA ASN A 142 -1.00 10.02 -2.59
C ASN A 142 -1.46 10.09 -4.06
N ALA A 143 -0.61 10.58 -4.96
CA ALA A 143 -0.91 10.61 -6.39
C ALA A 143 -1.02 9.19 -6.99
N LEU A 144 -0.13 8.27 -6.61
CA LEU A 144 -0.20 6.87 -7.03
C LEU A 144 -1.40 6.14 -6.42
N SER A 145 -1.81 6.50 -5.21
CA SER A 145 -3.06 6.00 -4.60
C SER A 145 -4.29 6.46 -5.38
N ALA A 146 -4.27 7.68 -5.93
CA ALA A 146 -5.33 8.16 -6.82
C ALA A 146 -5.37 7.40 -8.16
N VAL A 147 -4.23 6.92 -8.66
CA VAL A 147 -4.16 6.05 -9.86
C VAL A 147 -4.77 4.66 -9.60
N ALA A 148 -4.78 4.21 -8.35
CA ALA A 148 -5.52 3.01 -7.95
C ALA A 148 -7.05 3.24 -7.88
N ALA A 149 -7.51 4.49 -7.95
CA ALA A 149 -8.93 4.78 -8.16
C ALA A 149 -9.35 4.35 -9.57
N ALA A 150 -10.64 4.03 -9.71
CA ALA A 150 -11.17 3.60 -10.99
C ALA A 150 -10.81 4.61 -12.11
N PRO A 151 -10.33 4.14 -13.27
CA PRO A 151 -9.86 5.01 -14.36
C PRO A 151 -10.87 6.08 -14.79
N GLU A 152 -12.17 5.80 -14.59
CA GLU A 152 -13.27 6.70 -14.93
C GLU A 152 -13.36 7.92 -14.00
N LEU A 153 -12.73 7.85 -12.82
CA LEU A 153 -12.68 8.94 -11.85
C LEU A 153 -11.48 9.84 -12.03
N LEU A 154 -10.56 9.49 -12.94
CA LEU A 154 -9.41 10.32 -13.27
C LEU A 154 -9.83 11.41 -14.26
N PRO A 155 -9.33 12.65 -14.12
CA PRO A 155 -9.55 13.70 -15.11
C PRO A 155 -9.06 13.20 -16.47
N GLN A 156 -9.98 13.07 -17.43
CA GLN A 156 -9.62 12.75 -18.80
C GLN A 156 -8.91 13.96 -19.41
N PRO A 157 -7.81 13.79 -20.18
CA PRO A 157 -7.10 14.89 -20.81
C PRO A 157 -7.95 15.62 -21.85
#